data_ada4c6387404fa894fe5f3256436cc2d
#
_entry.id   ada4c6387404fa894fe5f3256436cc2d
#
_cell.length_a   1.000
_cell.length_b   1.000
_cell.length_c   1.000
_cell.angle_alpha   90.00
_cell.angle_beta   90.00
_cell.angle_gamma   90.00
#
_symmetry.space_group_name_H-M   'P 1'
#
loop_
_entity.id
_entity.type
_entity.pdbx_description
1 polymer ?
#
loop_
_entity_poly.entity_id
_entity_poly.type
_entity_poly.pdbx_seq_one_letter_code
_entity_poly.pdbx_strand_id
1 'polypeptide(L)'
;MADDLNSCSGFVKSVAHSSVESLRRNKLPACLSAVALALTTALAMTSDFDERPRYRRFVLPEIEKAEKQFFDAMDEAAQTSNDLWRVRYFIEAHRRAKAALRAIRSAHAMTATGRKAHNELIRYYELVDEELAIIRTEMSFNDSYDYIAEWQRKNAEMLPIRQRWATWVNPQGKEPQKAQ
;
A
#
# COMPACT_ATOMS: atom_id res chain seq x y z
N MET A 1 65.84 8.61 -14.66
CA MET A 1 64.60 8.10 -14.07
C MET A 1 63.83 9.21 -13.37
N ALA A 2 63.58 10.34 -14.01
CA ALA A 2 62.91 11.49 -13.40
C ALA A 2 61.90 12.22 -14.35
N ASP A 3 61.73 11.74 -15.58
CA ASP A 3 60.90 12.45 -16.58
C ASP A 3 59.46 11.95 -16.75
N ASP A 4 59.11 10.81 -16.15
CA ASP A 4 57.76 10.22 -16.34
C ASP A 4 56.65 10.74 -15.39
N LEU A 5 57.01 11.50 -14.36
CA LEU A 5 56.04 12.01 -13.39
C LEU A 5 55.34 13.32 -13.80
N ASN A 6 55.93 14.06 -14.75
CA ASN A 6 55.31 15.31 -15.23
C ASN A 6 54.25 15.12 -16.32
N SER A 7 54.27 13.97 -17.03
CA SER A 7 53.28 13.67 -18.05
C SER A 7 51.86 13.36 -17.47
N CYS A 8 51.81 12.70 -16.33
CA CYS A 8 50.55 12.36 -15.68
C CYS A 8 49.80 13.59 -15.06
N SER A 9 50.57 14.59 -14.60
CA SER A 9 49.97 15.79 -14.01
C SER A 9 49.23 16.68 -15.02
N GLY A 10 49.74 16.71 -16.27
CA GLY A 10 49.08 17.47 -17.35
C GLY A 10 47.81 16.83 -17.86
N PHE A 11 47.75 15.52 -17.90
CA PHE A 11 46.60 14.77 -18.38
C PHE A 11 45.41 14.87 -17.39
N VAL A 12 45.67 14.78 -16.10
CA VAL A 12 44.60 14.87 -15.05
C VAL A 12 44.03 16.28 -15.00
N LYS A 13 44.83 17.33 -15.19
CA LYS A 13 44.31 18.72 -15.24
C LYS A 13 43.48 18.98 -16.50
N SER A 14 43.83 18.41 -17.63
CA SER A 14 43.09 18.55 -18.89
C SER A 14 41.74 17.85 -18.85
N VAL A 15 41.67 16.64 -18.28
CA VAL A 15 40.43 15.88 -18.15
C VAL A 15 39.46 16.54 -17.14
N ALA A 16 40.01 17.08 -16.03
CA ALA A 16 39.18 17.78 -15.05
C ALA A 16 38.58 19.10 -15.63
N HIS A 17 39.35 19.81 -16.46
CA HIS A 17 38.86 21.06 -17.06
C HIS A 17 37.80 20.81 -18.13
N SER A 18 37.99 19.80 -18.98
CA SER A 18 36.99 19.46 -20.01
C SER A 18 35.68 18.91 -19.41
N SER A 19 35.75 18.16 -18.32
CA SER A 19 34.57 17.66 -17.60
C SER A 19 33.75 18.77 -16.94
N VAL A 20 34.41 19.79 -16.42
CA VAL A 20 33.71 20.95 -15.78
C VAL A 20 33.07 21.87 -16.84
N GLU A 21 33.73 22.06 -18.00
CA GLU A 21 33.16 22.88 -19.08
C GLU A 21 32.02 22.19 -19.81
N SER A 22 32.05 20.87 -20.00
CA SER A 22 30.93 20.12 -20.59
C SER A 22 29.72 20.07 -19.67
N LEU A 23 29.89 20.06 -18.37
CA LEU A 23 28.83 20.20 -17.37
C LEU A 23 28.17 21.60 -17.39
N ARG A 24 28.91 22.62 -17.80
CA ARG A 24 28.43 24.02 -17.82
C ARG A 24 27.51 24.32 -19.01
N ARG A 25 27.61 23.63 -20.15
CA ARG A 25 26.89 24.02 -21.37
C ARG A 25 25.56 23.35 -21.65
N ASN A 26 25.30 22.09 -21.18
CA ASN A 26 24.10 21.37 -21.60
C ASN A 26 23.38 20.52 -20.54
N LYS A 27 23.77 20.52 -19.24
CA LYS A 27 23.16 19.66 -18.24
C LYS A 27 22.65 20.37 -16.97
N LEU A 28 22.70 21.70 -16.92
CA LEU A 28 22.18 22.48 -15.79
C LEU A 28 20.70 22.18 -15.46
N PRO A 29 19.76 22.04 -16.43
CA PRO A 29 18.37 21.78 -16.09
C PRO A 29 18.16 20.35 -15.53
N ALA A 30 18.89 19.33 -16.04
CA ALA A 30 18.74 17.97 -15.56
C ALA A 30 19.33 17.76 -14.14
N CYS A 31 20.48 18.40 -13.85
CA CYS A 31 21.09 18.38 -12.52
C CYS A 31 20.25 19.16 -11.50
N LEU A 32 19.69 20.30 -11.89
CA LEU A 32 18.78 21.08 -11.02
C LEU A 32 17.50 20.32 -10.74
N SER A 33 16.94 19.60 -11.73
CA SER A 33 15.77 18.75 -11.54
C SER A 33 16.07 17.57 -10.61
N ALA A 34 17.22 16.92 -10.75
CA ALA A 34 17.63 15.82 -9.88
C ALA A 34 17.93 16.28 -8.44
N VAL A 35 18.56 17.43 -8.28
CA VAL A 35 18.79 18.04 -6.95
C VAL A 35 17.49 18.54 -6.32
N ALA A 36 16.58 19.13 -7.09
CA ALA A 36 15.27 19.53 -6.62
C ALA A 36 14.44 18.30 -6.21
N LEU A 37 14.50 17.20 -6.98
CA LEU A 37 13.82 15.94 -6.63
C LEU A 37 14.42 15.31 -5.37
N ALA A 38 15.75 15.32 -5.23
CA ALA A 38 16.45 14.80 -4.05
C ALA A 38 16.19 15.67 -2.81
N LEU A 39 16.13 16.98 -2.96
CA LEU A 39 15.78 17.91 -1.88
C LEU A 39 14.32 17.78 -1.46
N THR A 40 13.38 17.61 -2.41
CA THR A 40 11.97 17.39 -2.07
C THR A 40 11.74 16.05 -1.42
N THR A 41 12.45 14.99 -1.82
CA THR A 41 12.40 13.69 -1.14
C THR A 41 13.08 13.73 0.22
N ALA A 42 14.19 14.42 0.39
CA ALA A 42 14.87 14.60 1.68
C ALA A 42 14.04 15.47 2.65
N LEU A 43 13.42 16.54 2.17
CA LEU A 43 12.50 17.38 2.95
C LEU A 43 11.23 16.60 3.34
N ALA A 44 10.69 15.76 2.46
CA ALA A 44 9.58 14.87 2.79
C ALA A 44 9.95 13.79 3.83
N MET A 45 11.22 13.43 3.93
CA MET A 45 11.72 12.48 4.93
C MET A 45 12.05 13.12 6.29
N THR A 46 12.28 14.42 6.34
CA THR A 46 12.75 15.14 7.56
C THR A 46 11.76 16.13 8.12
N SER A 47 10.70 16.49 7.39
CA SER A 47 9.66 17.38 7.89
C SER A 47 8.44 16.59 8.37
N ASP A 48 7.67 17.17 9.29
CA ASP A 48 6.33 16.74 9.71
C ASP A 48 5.30 16.85 8.57
N PHE A 49 5.69 16.42 7.36
CA PHE A 49 4.83 16.46 6.18
C PHE A 49 3.65 15.51 6.39
N ASP A 50 2.48 16.11 6.59
CA ASP A 50 1.23 15.33 6.66
C ASP A 50 0.82 14.85 5.27
N GLU A 51 1.14 13.60 4.94
CA GLU A 51 0.74 12.99 3.68
C GLU A 51 -0.73 12.55 3.62
N ARG A 52 -1.47 12.57 4.74
CA ARG A 52 -2.86 12.08 4.82
C ARG A 52 -3.81 12.73 3.80
N PRO A 53 -3.75 14.06 3.52
CA PRO A 53 -4.58 14.66 2.49
C PRO A 53 -4.33 14.07 1.10
N ARG A 54 -3.06 13.82 0.75
CA ARG A 54 -2.67 13.20 -0.51
C ARG A 54 -3.09 11.74 -0.56
N TYR A 55 -2.85 10.99 0.52
CA TYR A 55 -3.25 9.59 0.62
C TYR A 55 -4.76 9.44 0.45
N ARG A 56 -5.56 10.27 1.14
CA ARG A 56 -7.02 10.31 0.98
C ARG A 56 -7.49 10.64 -0.43
N ARG A 57 -6.77 11.49 -1.14
CA ARG A 57 -7.18 11.92 -2.48
C ARG A 57 -6.84 10.90 -3.57
N PHE A 58 -5.70 10.23 -3.47
CA PHE A 58 -5.15 9.45 -4.56
C PHE A 58 -5.03 7.94 -4.29
N VAL A 59 -4.94 7.53 -3.04
CA VAL A 59 -4.74 6.14 -2.65
C VAL A 59 -6.01 5.53 -2.07
N LEU A 60 -6.65 6.24 -1.15
CA LEU A 60 -7.83 5.77 -0.46
C LEU A 60 -8.98 5.34 -1.39
N PRO A 61 -9.36 6.08 -2.47
CA PRO A 61 -10.48 5.70 -3.31
C PRO A 61 -10.31 4.33 -3.99
N GLU A 62 -9.10 3.97 -4.39
CA GLU A 62 -8.82 2.65 -4.99
C GLU A 62 -8.93 1.54 -3.95
N ILE A 63 -8.47 1.80 -2.73
CA ILE A 63 -8.60 0.87 -1.60
C ILE A 63 -10.08 0.69 -1.26
N GLU A 64 -10.84 1.77 -1.06
CA GLU A 64 -12.27 1.73 -0.71
C GLU A 64 -13.08 0.98 -1.78
N LYS A 65 -12.78 1.20 -3.05
CA LYS A 65 -13.43 0.46 -4.14
C LYS A 65 -13.20 -1.04 -4.03
N ALA A 66 -11.96 -1.45 -3.74
CA ALA A 66 -11.62 -2.86 -3.60
C ALA A 66 -12.22 -3.46 -2.32
N GLU A 67 -12.19 -2.74 -1.20
CA GLU A 67 -12.84 -3.11 0.06
C GLU A 67 -14.36 -3.27 -0.12
N LYS A 68 -15.01 -2.31 -0.77
CA LYS A 68 -16.45 -2.37 -1.04
C LYS A 68 -16.84 -3.64 -1.76
N GLN A 69 -16.12 -4.02 -2.82
CA GLN A 69 -16.40 -5.24 -3.56
C GLN A 69 -16.27 -6.50 -2.71
N PHE A 70 -15.35 -6.53 -1.76
CA PHE A 70 -15.19 -7.63 -0.81
C PHE A 70 -16.35 -7.67 0.17
N PHE A 71 -16.68 -6.54 0.82
CA PHE A 71 -17.75 -6.50 1.81
C PHE A 71 -19.13 -6.73 1.19
N ASP A 72 -19.41 -6.18 0.00
CA ASP A 72 -20.65 -6.46 -0.73
C ASP A 72 -20.84 -7.99 -0.93
N ALA A 73 -19.78 -8.70 -1.33
CA ALA A 73 -19.85 -10.15 -1.52
C ALA A 73 -20.04 -10.92 -0.21
N MET A 74 -19.48 -10.45 0.91
CA MET A 74 -19.70 -11.02 2.24
C MET A 74 -21.14 -10.78 2.73
N ASP A 75 -21.67 -9.57 2.49
CA ASP A 75 -23.03 -9.24 2.85
C ASP A 75 -24.03 -10.09 2.03
N GLU A 76 -23.81 -10.29 0.74
CA GLU A 76 -24.61 -11.21 -0.08
C GLU A 76 -24.56 -12.65 0.44
N ALA A 77 -23.38 -13.13 0.85
CA ALA A 77 -23.25 -14.46 1.46
C ALA A 77 -24.02 -14.56 2.77
N ALA A 78 -24.03 -13.51 3.60
CA ALA A 78 -24.73 -13.50 4.88
C ALA A 78 -26.27 -13.40 4.73
N GLN A 79 -26.75 -12.69 3.69
CA GLN A 79 -28.18 -12.40 3.53
C GLN A 79 -28.94 -13.48 2.75
N THR A 80 -28.25 -14.29 1.93
CA THR A 80 -28.92 -15.30 1.12
C THR A 80 -29.35 -16.51 1.96
N SER A 81 -30.60 -16.95 1.79
CA SER A 81 -31.14 -18.16 2.43
C SER A 81 -30.81 -19.45 1.66
N ASN A 82 -30.33 -19.34 0.44
CA ASN A 82 -29.98 -20.48 -0.40
C ASN A 82 -28.53 -20.90 -0.16
N ASP A 83 -28.32 -22.08 0.38
CA ASP A 83 -26.98 -22.56 0.77
C ASP A 83 -26.00 -22.63 -0.40
N LEU A 84 -26.44 -23.05 -1.59
CA LEU A 84 -25.58 -23.09 -2.76
C LEU A 84 -25.07 -21.70 -3.16
N TRP A 85 -25.97 -20.71 -3.16
CA TRP A 85 -25.61 -19.33 -3.46
C TRP A 85 -24.76 -18.72 -2.36
N ARG A 86 -25.05 -19.05 -1.10
CA ARG A 86 -24.27 -18.60 0.06
C ARG A 86 -22.81 -19.04 -0.05
N VAL A 87 -22.56 -20.32 -0.37
CA VAL A 87 -21.22 -20.86 -0.61
C VAL A 87 -20.54 -20.13 -1.77
N ARG A 88 -21.27 -19.91 -2.87
CA ARG A 88 -20.74 -19.23 -4.06
C ARG A 88 -20.33 -17.79 -3.75
N TYR A 89 -21.15 -17.03 -3.03
CA TYR A 89 -20.83 -15.67 -2.62
C TYR A 89 -19.64 -15.63 -1.66
N PHE A 90 -19.53 -16.58 -0.74
CA PHE A 90 -18.37 -16.67 0.14
C PHE A 90 -17.06 -16.93 -0.62
N ILE A 91 -17.08 -17.82 -1.62
CA ILE A 91 -15.93 -18.06 -2.51
C ILE A 91 -15.57 -16.79 -3.30
N GLU A 92 -16.58 -16.07 -3.77
CA GLU A 92 -16.39 -14.80 -4.46
C GLU A 92 -15.81 -13.74 -3.51
N ALA A 93 -16.30 -13.66 -2.27
CA ALA A 93 -15.75 -12.76 -1.26
C ALA A 93 -14.25 -13.04 -1.01
N HIS A 94 -13.85 -14.31 -0.89
CA HIS A 94 -12.44 -14.67 -0.76
C HIS A 94 -11.61 -14.21 -1.99
N ARG A 95 -12.14 -14.38 -3.19
CA ARG A 95 -11.50 -13.89 -4.42
C ARG A 95 -11.34 -12.36 -4.41
N ARG A 96 -12.36 -11.64 -3.92
CA ARG A 96 -12.34 -10.17 -3.80
C ARG A 96 -11.38 -9.69 -2.71
N ALA A 97 -11.29 -10.41 -1.58
CA ALA A 97 -10.28 -10.11 -0.55
C ALA A 97 -8.85 -10.19 -1.10
N LYS A 98 -8.55 -11.22 -1.90
CA LYS A 98 -7.25 -11.33 -2.60
C LYS A 98 -7.02 -10.18 -3.59
N ALA A 99 -8.05 -9.74 -4.28
CA ALA A 99 -7.95 -8.59 -5.17
C ALA A 99 -7.71 -7.28 -4.39
N ALA A 100 -8.39 -7.10 -3.26
CA ALA A 100 -8.17 -5.98 -2.36
C ALA A 100 -6.73 -5.96 -1.81
N LEU A 101 -6.22 -7.10 -1.34
CA LEU A 101 -4.83 -7.22 -0.88
C LEU A 101 -3.82 -6.82 -1.97
N ARG A 102 -4.05 -7.25 -3.22
CA ARG A 102 -3.18 -6.84 -4.34
C ARG A 102 -3.25 -5.33 -4.59
N ALA A 103 -4.44 -4.74 -4.60
CA ALA A 103 -4.62 -3.31 -4.79
C ALA A 103 -3.93 -2.51 -3.66
N ILE A 104 -4.09 -2.96 -2.40
CA ILE A 104 -3.45 -2.34 -1.24
C ILE A 104 -1.92 -2.44 -1.34
N ARG A 105 -1.37 -3.60 -1.69
CA ARG A 105 0.09 -3.78 -1.86
C ARG A 105 0.67 -2.96 -3.01
N SER A 106 -0.10 -2.64 -4.03
CA SER A 106 0.33 -1.78 -5.14
C SER A 106 0.31 -0.29 -4.78
N ALA A 107 -0.42 0.09 -3.75
CA ALA A 107 -0.49 1.45 -3.26
C ALA A 107 0.66 1.74 -2.29
N HIS A 108 1.13 2.99 -2.26
CA HIS A 108 2.29 3.36 -1.45
C HIS A 108 2.03 4.61 -0.62
N ALA A 109 2.38 4.51 0.66
CA ALA A 109 2.53 5.66 1.54
C ALA A 109 3.99 6.19 1.48
N MET A 110 4.16 7.50 1.58
CA MET A 110 5.46 8.15 1.36
C MET A 110 6.26 8.30 2.66
N THR A 111 5.58 8.69 3.75
CA THR A 111 6.22 8.93 5.05
C THR A 111 6.43 7.64 5.84
N ALA A 112 7.34 7.66 6.81
CA ALA A 112 7.54 6.51 7.70
C ALA A 112 6.27 6.16 8.49
N THR A 113 5.56 7.18 8.99
CA THR A 113 4.30 7.00 9.72
C THR A 113 3.20 6.45 8.82
N GLY A 114 3.07 6.98 7.59
CA GLY A 114 2.12 6.49 6.63
C GLY A 114 2.40 5.05 6.20
N ARG A 115 3.67 4.69 5.94
CA ARG A 115 4.05 3.31 5.65
C ARG A 115 3.72 2.36 6.80
N LYS A 116 3.98 2.78 8.06
CA LYS A 116 3.60 1.97 9.22
C LYS A 116 2.09 1.72 9.26
N ALA A 117 1.29 2.77 9.10
CA ALA A 117 -0.16 2.65 9.07
C ALA A 117 -0.65 1.81 7.87
N HIS A 118 -0.10 2.03 6.69
CA HIS A 118 -0.45 1.28 5.49
C HIS A 118 -0.12 -0.23 5.63
N ASN A 119 0.99 -0.56 6.28
CA ASN A 119 1.36 -1.95 6.59
C ASN A 119 0.37 -2.63 7.55
N GLU A 120 -0.30 -1.88 8.45
CA GLU A 120 -1.39 -2.43 9.26
C GLU A 120 -2.57 -2.89 8.39
N LEU A 121 -2.92 -2.11 7.35
CA LEU A 121 -3.96 -2.52 6.41
C LEU A 121 -3.54 -3.75 5.59
N ILE A 122 -2.30 -3.80 5.11
CA ILE A 122 -1.76 -5.00 4.44
C ILE A 122 -1.88 -6.20 5.37
N ARG A 123 -1.43 -6.07 6.63
CA ARG A 123 -1.49 -7.15 7.63
C ARG A 123 -2.91 -7.63 7.90
N TYR A 124 -3.87 -6.69 7.99
CA TYR A 124 -5.29 -7.05 8.12
C TYR A 124 -5.74 -7.93 6.96
N TYR A 125 -5.47 -7.54 5.70
CA TYR A 125 -5.91 -8.31 4.53
C TYR A 125 -5.14 -9.61 4.31
N GLU A 126 -3.91 -9.72 4.80
CA GLU A 126 -3.19 -11.00 4.86
C GLU A 126 -3.90 -11.98 5.79
N LEU A 127 -4.28 -11.54 6.98
CA LEU A 127 -5.05 -12.35 7.93
C LEU A 127 -6.44 -12.69 7.38
N VAL A 128 -7.11 -11.76 6.71
CA VAL A 128 -8.39 -12.02 6.02
C VAL A 128 -8.23 -13.15 4.99
N ASP A 129 -7.19 -13.11 4.17
CA ASP A 129 -6.93 -14.15 3.17
C ASP A 129 -6.65 -15.52 3.81
N GLU A 130 -5.84 -15.55 4.87
CA GLU A 130 -5.53 -16.76 5.64
C GLU A 130 -6.80 -17.37 6.26
N GLU A 131 -7.61 -16.57 6.97
CA GLU A 131 -8.81 -17.06 7.65
C GLU A 131 -9.89 -17.50 6.67
N LEU A 132 -10.10 -16.78 5.57
CA LEU A 132 -11.04 -17.20 4.53
C LEU A 132 -10.60 -18.49 3.83
N ALA A 133 -9.30 -18.74 3.71
CA ALA A 133 -8.79 -20.00 3.18
C ALA A 133 -9.06 -21.17 4.15
N ILE A 134 -8.87 -20.97 5.46
CA ILE A 134 -9.16 -21.96 6.51
C ILE A 134 -10.66 -22.29 6.51
N ILE A 135 -11.51 -21.26 6.61
CA ILE A 135 -12.98 -21.43 6.60
C ILE A 135 -13.43 -22.20 5.35
N ARG A 136 -12.90 -21.85 4.19
CA ARG A 136 -13.23 -22.54 2.94
C ARG A 136 -12.83 -24.01 2.96
N THR A 137 -11.73 -24.35 3.62
CA THR A 137 -11.31 -25.75 3.79
C THR A 137 -12.28 -26.48 4.70
N GLU A 138 -12.64 -25.90 5.85
CA GLU A 138 -13.59 -26.49 6.80
C GLU A 138 -14.97 -26.73 6.18
N MET A 139 -15.47 -25.77 5.38
CA MET A 139 -16.72 -25.92 4.61
C MET A 139 -16.72 -27.16 3.71
N SER A 140 -15.56 -27.58 3.22
CA SER A 140 -15.44 -28.73 2.34
C SER A 140 -15.53 -30.08 3.08
N PHE A 141 -15.36 -30.08 4.39
CA PHE A 141 -15.35 -31.30 5.21
C PHE A 141 -16.50 -31.39 6.20
N ASN A 142 -17.24 -30.29 6.43
CA ASN A 142 -18.29 -30.24 7.45
C ASN A 142 -19.51 -29.47 6.94
N ASP A 143 -20.54 -30.18 6.50
CA ASP A 143 -21.79 -29.60 5.98
C ASP A 143 -22.55 -28.77 7.04
N SER A 144 -22.30 -29.00 8.33
CA SER A 144 -22.94 -28.28 9.44
C SER A 144 -22.13 -27.04 9.90
N TYR A 145 -21.05 -26.70 9.21
CA TYR A 145 -20.16 -25.63 9.60
C TYR A 145 -20.76 -24.25 9.29
N ASP A 146 -21.04 -23.47 10.33
CA ASP A 146 -21.51 -22.07 10.18
C ASP A 146 -20.33 -21.13 9.86
N TYR A 147 -19.93 -21.13 8.61
CA TYR A 147 -18.83 -20.33 8.13
C TYR A 147 -19.07 -18.81 8.15
N ILE A 148 -20.34 -18.39 8.18
CA ILE A 148 -20.65 -16.95 8.31
C ILE A 148 -20.41 -16.50 9.76
N ALA A 149 -20.88 -17.25 10.75
CA ALA A 149 -20.62 -16.94 12.15
C ALA A 149 -19.14 -17.00 12.47
N GLU A 150 -18.42 -17.99 11.93
CA GLU A 150 -16.98 -18.09 12.13
C GLU A 150 -16.23 -16.92 11.49
N TRP A 151 -16.58 -16.52 10.28
CA TRP A 151 -16.03 -15.32 9.67
C TRP A 151 -16.28 -14.08 10.51
N GLN A 152 -17.50 -13.86 10.99
CA GLN A 152 -17.83 -12.71 11.82
C GLN A 152 -16.98 -12.67 13.11
N ARG A 153 -16.80 -13.83 13.76
CA ARG A 153 -15.95 -13.96 14.94
C ARG A 153 -14.51 -13.60 14.63
N LYS A 154 -13.92 -14.18 13.58
CA LYS A 154 -12.53 -13.95 13.16
C LYS A 154 -12.30 -12.51 12.72
N ASN A 155 -13.21 -11.95 11.94
CA ASN A 155 -13.13 -10.55 11.53
C ASN A 155 -13.15 -9.59 12.72
N ALA A 156 -13.99 -9.87 13.74
CA ALA A 156 -14.01 -9.06 14.96
C ALA A 156 -12.65 -9.06 15.70
N GLU A 157 -11.94 -10.20 15.72
CA GLU A 157 -10.60 -10.32 16.30
C GLU A 157 -9.56 -9.50 15.52
N MET A 158 -9.68 -9.42 14.19
CA MET A 158 -8.73 -8.70 13.31
C MET A 158 -9.05 -7.20 13.18
N LEU A 159 -10.29 -6.79 13.45
CA LEU A 159 -10.77 -5.42 13.26
C LEU A 159 -9.89 -4.34 13.92
N PRO A 160 -9.31 -4.53 15.13
CA PRO A 160 -8.40 -3.56 15.74
C PRO A 160 -7.16 -3.23 14.89
N ILE A 161 -6.69 -4.17 14.05
CA ILE A 161 -5.56 -3.95 13.14
C ILE A 161 -5.98 -2.93 12.06
N ARG A 162 -7.14 -3.16 11.42
CA ARG A 162 -7.69 -2.24 10.41
C ARG A 162 -8.01 -0.86 11.02
N GLN A 163 -8.50 -0.82 12.26
CA GLN A 163 -8.83 0.44 12.94
C GLN A 163 -7.61 1.34 13.15
N ARG A 164 -6.42 0.79 13.39
CA ARG A 164 -5.19 1.60 13.50
C ARG A 164 -4.88 2.35 12.21
N TRP A 165 -5.03 1.68 11.05
CA TRP A 165 -4.92 2.34 9.76
C TRP A 165 -6.03 3.40 9.56
N ALA A 166 -7.28 3.05 9.82
CA ALA A 166 -8.41 3.95 9.66
C ALA A 166 -8.28 5.23 10.52
N THR A 167 -7.81 5.08 11.76
CA THR A 167 -7.52 6.21 12.66
C THR A 167 -6.41 7.10 12.11
N TRP A 168 -5.38 6.51 11.50
CA TRP A 168 -4.34 7.31 10.84
C TRP A 168 -4.88 8.07 9.63
N VAL A 169 -5.68 7.41 8.78
CA VAL A 169 -6.28 8.06 7.60
C VAL A 169 -7.23 9.17 8.02
N ASN A 170 -8.06 8.94 9.05
CA ASN A 170 -9.07 9.88 9.51
C ASN A 170 -9.04 10.07 11.03
N PRO A 171 -8.13 10.90 11.56
CA PRO A 171 -7.94 11.09 13.01
C PRO A 171 -9.14 11.76 13.71
N GLN A 172 -10.08 12.33 12.95
CA GLN A 172 -11.26 13.00 13.53
C GLN A 172 -12.44 12.05 13.78
N GLY A 173 -12.25 10.75 13.58
CA GLY A 173 -13.23 9.74 13.96
C GLY A 173 -14.58 9.78 13.21
N LYS A 174 -14.69 10.57 12.15
CA LYS A 174 -15.83 10.44 11.23
C LYS A 174 -15.57 9.21 10.38
N GLU A 175 -16.16 8.09 10.77
CA GLU A 175 -16.30 6.97 9.84
C GLU A 175 -16.80 7.51 8.49
N PRO A 176 -16.24 7.04 7.36
CA PRO A 176 -16.86 7.31 6.08
C PRO A 176 -18.32 6.85 6.21
N GLN A 177 -19.26 7.81 6.04
CA GLN A 177 -20.67 7.51 6.07
C GLN A 177 -20.90 6.34 5.12
N LYS A 178 -21.44 5.23 5.66
CA LYS A 178 -21.98 4.16 4.84
C LYS A 178 -22.86 4.85 3.80
N ALA A 179 -22.50 4.75 2.54
CA ALA A 179 -23.37 5.16 1.45
C ALA A 179 -24.65 4.34 1.62
N GLN A 180 -25.73 5.04 2.01
CA GLN A 180 -27.07 4.50 2.05
C GLN A 180 -27.55 4.16 0.66
#